data_78bfad03066a90382c624d6986d14648
#
_entry.id   78bfad03066a90382c624d6986d14648
#
_cell.length_a   1.000
_cell.length_b   1.000
_cell.length_c   1.000
_cell.angle_alpha   90.00
_cell.angle_beta   90.00
_cell.angle_gamma   90.00
#
_symmetry.space_group_name_H-M   'P 1'
#
loop_
_entity.id
_entity.type
_entity.pdbx_description
1 polymer ?
#
loop_
_entity_poly.entity_id
_entity_poly.type
_entity_poly.pdbx_seq_one_letter_code
_entity_poly.pdbx_strand_id
1 'polypeptide(L)'
;MKTMDDGAAARLHLPTQQNLSLRLDQLPRRALGRVTGLLPAQDAQEHRMLLRLLEIGFLPGETVQVVARGGWGGDPIAVRVGQATFALRRQEASMVQVQPLDDATLLAKELA
;
A
#
# COMPACT_ATOMS: atom_id res chain seq x y z
N MET A 1 0.68 -27.58 -23.51
CA MET A 1 0.67 -27.29 -23.29
C MET A 1 1.01 -26.71 -22.79
N LYS A 2 1.02 -26.59 -22.61
CA LYS A 2 1.25 -26.04 -22.21
C LYS A 2 1.27 -25.25 -21.65
N THR A 3 1.41 -24.92 -21.81
CA THR A 3 1.43 -23.95 -21.55
C THR A 3 0.91 -23.57 -20.42
N MET A 4 0.15 -23.68 -20.28
CA MET A 4 -0.44 -23.37 -19.35
C MET A 4 0.18 -23.67 -18.21
N ASP A 5 0.69 -24.42 -18.33
CA ASP A 5 1.37 -24.82 -17.36
C ASP A 5 2.22 -23.88 -16.90
N ASP A 6 2.61 -23.22 -17.73
CA ASP A 6 3.42 -22.28 -17.39
C ASP A 6 2.86 -21.47 -16.41
N GLY A 7 1.76 -21.14 -16.54
CA GLY A 7 1.21 -20.29 -15.65
C GLY A 7 1.22 -20.89 -14.32
N ALA A 8 1.01 -22.10 -14.33
CA ALA A 8 0.96 -22.75 -13.09
C ALA A 8 2.26 -22.65 -12.44
N ALA A 9 3.25 -22.86 -13.17
CA ALA A 9 4.54 -22.86 -12.59
C ALA A 9 4.78 -21.53 -12.01
N ALA A 10 4.43 -20.57 -12.74
CA ALA A 10 4.68 -19.27 -12.25
C ALA A 10 4.02 -19.10 -10.95
N ARG A 11 2.88 -19.57 -10.83
CA ARG A 11 2.21 -19.35 -9.67
C ARG A 11 2.84 -19.99 -8.61
N LEU A 12 3.39 -21.07 -8.82
CA LEU A 12 3.87 -21.69 -7.83
C LEU A 12 4.84 -20.96 -7.15
N HIS A 13 5.70 -20.49 -7.86
CA HIS A 13 6.77 -20.00 -7.24
C HIS A 13 6.45 -18.82 -6.52
N LEU A 14 5.44 -18.29 -6.75
CA LEU A 14 5.16 -17.21 -6.16
C LEU A 14 5.06 -17.26 -4.87
N PRO A 15 5.80 -17.27 -4.26
CA PRO A 15 5.74 -17.26 -2.99
C PRO A 15 4.87 -16.32 -2.72
N THR A 16 4.05 -16.60 -2.67
CA THR A 16 3.09 -15.85 -2.38
C THR A 16 3.30 -14.80 -1.49
N GLN A 17 4.24 -14.79 -0.82
CA GLN A 17 4.37 -13.79 0.06
C GLN A 17 4.32 -12.54 -0.61
N GLN A 18 4.69 -12.51 -1.78
CA GLN A 18 4.65 -11.32 -2.38
C GLN A 18 3.34 -10.91 -2.61
N ASN A 19 2.43 -11.67 -2.42
CA ASN A 19 1.14 -11.28 -2.74
C ASN A 19 0.45 -10.68 -1.59
N LEU A 20 1.12 -10.37 -0.54
CA LEU A 20 0.48 -9.76 0.53
C LEU A 20 0.25 -8.35 0.10
N SER A 21 -0.88 -8.06 -0.46
CA SER A 21 -1.20 -6.74 -0.89
C SER A 21 -2.26 -6.22 0.03
N LEU A 22 -2.05 -5.07 0.59
CA LEU A 22 -3.00 -4.46 1.49
C LEU A 22 -3.38 -3.11 0.94
N ARG A 23 -4.47 -2.57 1.45
CA ARG A 23 -4.78 -1.19 1.18
C ARG A 23 -4.05 -0.38 2.24
N LEU A 24 -3.72 0.84 1.92
CA LEU A 24 -2.96 1.68 2.85
C LEU A 24 -3.68 1.82 4.18
N ASP A 25 -5.02 1.85 4.18
CA ASP A 25 -5.74 1.98 5.44
C ASP A 25 -5.63 0.74 6.32
N GLN A 26 -5.13 -0.35 5.77
CA GLN A 26 -4.96 -1.58 6.53
C GLN A 26 -3.55 -1.72 7.06
N LEU A 27 -2.65 -0.86 6.63
CA LEU A 27 -1.27 -0.96 7.06
C LEU A 27 -1.17 -0.53 8.52
N PRO A 28 -0.55 -1.30 9.37
CA PRO A 28 -0.48 -0.94 10.78
C PRO A 28 0.31 0.34 11.00
N ARG A 29 0.04 1.00 12.12
CA ARG A 29 0.75 2.21 12.46
C ARG A 29 2.23 1.92 12.55
N ARG A 30 3.01 2.80 11.97
CA ARG A 30 4.45 2.69 11.91
C ARG A 30 4.97 1.66 10.94
N ALA A 31 4.12 0.87 10.36
CA ALA A 31 4.57 -0.11 9.38
C ALA A 31 4.92 0.59 8.09
N LEU A 32 5.94 0.08 7.43
CA LEU A 32 6.34 0.61 6.15
C LEU A 32 5.69 -0.20 5.04
N GLY A 33 5.35 0.46 3.98
CA GLY A 33 4.79 -0.21 2.82
C GLY A 33 5.32 0.41 1.55
N ARG A 34 5.26 -0.34 0.47
CA ARG A 34 5.65 0.18 -0.83
C ARG A 34 4.39 0.24 -1.66
N VAL A 35 4.12 1.36 -2.28
CA VAL A 35 2.94 1.51 -3.12
C VAL A 35 3.10 0.62 -4.35
N THR A 36 2.09 -0.17 -4.63
CA THR A 36 2.10 -1.03 -5.81
C THR A 36 1.14 -0.50 -6.86
N GLY A 37 0.19 0.33 -6.47
CA GLY A 37 -0.73 0.91 -7.42
C GLY A 37 -1.90 1.56 -6.73
N LEU A 38 -2.81 2.08 -7.52
CA LEU A 38 -4.01 2.68 -7.02
C LEU A 38 -5.19 1.91 -7.61
N LEU A 39 -6.25 1.78 -6.83
CA LEU A 39 -7.42 1.10 -7.34
C LEU A 39 -8.14 2.02 -8.32
N PRO A 40 -8.78 1.48 -9.31
CA PRO A 40 -9.46 2.31 -10.29
C PRO A 40 -10.66 3.01 -9.67
N ALA A 41 -10.92 4.22 -10.13
CA ALA A 41 -12.05 4.98 -9.63
C ALA A 41 -13.34 4.45 -10.21
N GLN A 42 -14.35 4.34 -9.37
CA GLN A 42 -15.63 3.81 -9.79
C GLN A 42 -16.62 4.94 -10.06
N ASP A 43 -16.36 6.13 -9.63
CA ASP A 43 -17.25 7.25 -9.84
C ASP A 43 -16.47 8.55 -9.82
N ALA A 44 -17.16 9.66 -9.99
CA ALA A 44 -16.50 10.96 -10.07
C ALA A 44 -15.78 11.33 -8.78
N GLN A 45 -16.35 10.96 -7.66
CA GLN A 45 -15.73 11.31 -6.40
C GLN A 45 -14.43 10.55 -6.23
N GLU A 46 -14.44 9.26 -6.56
CA GLU A 46 -13.21 8.48 -6.45
C GLU A 46 -12.20 8.96 -7.46
N HIS A 47 -12.65 9.42 -8.61
CA HIS A 47 -11.72 9.94 -9.60
C HIS A 47 -10.99 11.16 -9.03
N ARG A 48 -11.70 12.03 -8.34
CA ARG A 48 -11.06 13.19 -7.74
C ARG A 48 -10.09 12.78 -6.65
N MET A 49 -10.46 11.75 -5.88
CA MET A 49 -9.55 11.27 -4.85
C MET A 49 -8.30 10.68 -5.48
N LEU A 50 -8.48 9.97 -6.57
CA LEU A 50 -7.35 9.37 -7.25
C LEU A 50 -6.40 10.43 -7.74
N LEU A 51 -6.91 11.51 -8.33
CA LEU A 51 -6.04 12.57 -8.81
C LEU A 51 -5.29 13.22 -7.66
N ARG A 52 -5.94 13.37 -6.51
CA ARG A 52 -5.27 13.96 -5.37
C ARG A 52 -4.16 13.05 -4.89
N LEU A 53 -4.41 11.74 -4.86
CA LEU A 53 -3.39 10.80 -4.41
C LEU A 53 -2.18 10.84 -5.35
N LEU A 54 -2.44 10.97 -6.64
CA LEU A 54 -1.34 11.05 -7.58
C LEU A 54 -0.56 12.34 -7.38
N GLU A 55 -1.25 13.43 -7.11
CA GLU A 55 -0.57 14.69 -6.88
C GLU A 55 0.28 14.66 -5.62
N ILE A 56 -0.18 13.96 -4.62
CA ILE A 56 0.58 13.84 -3.38
C ILE A 56 1.83 13.00 -3.63
N GLY A 57 1.75 12.05 -4.53
CA GLY A 57 2.91 11.22 -4.82
C GLY A 57 2.77 9.76 -4.51
N PHE A 58 1.55 9.25 -4.41
CA PHE A 58 1.38 7.83 -4.15
C PHE A 58 1.58 7.07 -5.44
N LEU A 59 2.81 7.00 -5.89
CA LEU A 59 3.14 6.34 -7.13
C LEU A 59 3.76 4.98 -6.87
N PRO A 60 3.60 4.04 -7.77
CA PRO A 60 4.17 2.72 -7.58
C PRO A 60 5.66 2.81 -7.28
N GLY A 61 6.09 2.09 -6.30
CA GLY A 61 7.49 2.10 -5.89
C GLY A 61 7.80 3.03 -4.74
N GLU A 62 6.90 3.96 -4.43
CA GLU A 62 7.15 4.86 -3.32
C GLU A 62 6.97 4.17 -1.99
N THR A 63 7.80 4.50 -1.03
CA THR A 63 7.68 3.94 0.31
C THR A 63 6.82 4.87 1.14
N VAL A 64 5.89 4.29 1.87
CA VAL A 64 4.97 5.06 2.70
C VAL A 64 4.92 4.47 4.09
N GLN A 65 4.49 5.27 5.04
CA GLN A 65 4.39 4.82 6.41
C GLN A 65 3.19 5.49 7.05
N VAL A 66 2.36 4.72 7.73
CA VAL A 66 1.26 5.27 8.48
C VAL A 66 1.86 5.72 9.79
N VAL A 67 1.91 7.02 10.05
CA VAL A 67 2.56 7.53 11.25
C VAL A 67 1.58 7.79 12.38
N ALA A 68 0.31 7.94 12.10
CA ALA A 68 -0.67 8.16 13.15
C ALA A 68 -2.07 7.88 12.63
N ARG A 69 -2.98 7.57 13.52
CA ARG A 69 -4.37 7.37 13.16
C ARG A 69 -5.20 8.29 14.02
N GLY A 70 -6.27 8.82 13.46
CA GLY A 70 -7.12 9.74 14.17
C GLY A 70 -7.83 9.08 15.32
N GLY A 71 -8.26 9.87 16.26
CA GLY A 71 -8.88 9.37 17.45
C GLY A 71 -10.29 8.87 17.25
N TRP A 72 -10.91 9.17 16.13
CA TRP A 72 -12.25 8.72 15.90
C TRP A 72 -12.24 7.60 14.91
N GLY A 73 -12.08 6.38 15.37
CA GLY A 73 -12.12 5.24 14.48
C GLY A 73 -10.94 5.16 13.52
N GLY A 74 -9.88 5.87 13.83
CA GLY A 74 -8.73 5.79 12.95
C GLY A 74 -8.83 6.66 11.72
N ASP A 75 -9.69 7.68 11.75
CA ASP A 75 -9.87 8.55 10.61
C ASP A 75 -9.72 9.99 11.08
N PRO A 76 -8.92 10.80 10.43
CA PRO A 76 -8.09 10.49 9.27
C PRO A 76 -6.80 9.77 9.65
N ILE A 77 -6.03 9.41 8.64
CA ILE A 77 -4.77 8.72 8.87
C ILE A 77 -3.67 9.66 8.42
N ALA A 78 -2.61 9.76 9.20
CA ALA A 78 -1.45 10.55 8.81
C ALA A 78 -0.45 9.61 8.14
N VAL A 79 -0.07 9.91 6.93
CA VAL A 79 0.79 9.05 6.14
C VAL A 79 1.99 9.83 5.66
N ARG A 80 3.17 9.27 5.84
CA ARG A 80 4.39 9.88 5.35
C ARG A 80 4.69 9.33 3.96
N VAL A 81 4.95 10.22 3.02
CA VAL A 81 5.32 9.86 1.68
C VAL A 81 6.52 10.73 1.38
N GLY A 82 7.66 10.12 1.11
CA GLY A 82 8.88 10.89 0.94
C GLY A 82 9.20 11.58 2.26
N GLN A 83 9.35 12.87 2.23
CA GLN A 83 9.66 13.60 3.44
C GLN A 83 8.49 14.40 3.94
N ALA A 84 7.33 14.20 3.43
CA ALA A 84 6.16 14.95 3.83
C ALA A 84 5.12 14.04 4.45
N THR A 85 4.29 14.61 5.31
CA THR A 85 3.23 13.85 5.95
C THR A 85 1.90 14.46 5.53
N PHE A 86 0.97 13.62 5.15
CA PHE A 86 -0.32 14.06 4.68
C PHE A 86 -1.43 13.40 5.49
N ALA A 87 -2.52 14.11 5.67
CA ALA A 87 -3.68 13.51 6.33
C ALA A 87 -4.62 13.01 5.25
N LEU A 88 -4.93 11.75 5.28
CA LEU A 88 -5.84 11.16 4.32
C LEU A 88 -7.06 10.62 5.05
N ARG A 89 -8.22 10.73 4.41
CA ARG A 89 -9.38 10.10 4.94
C ARG A 89 -9.22 8.63 4.68
N ARG A 90 -9.81 7.80 5.51
CA ARG A 90 -9.68 6.35 5.30
C ARG A 90 -10.14 5.95 3.92
N GLN A 91 -11.17 6.62 3.40
CA GLN A 91 -11.64 6.27 2.09
C GLN A 91 -10.58 6.53 1.03
N GLU A 92 -9.82 7.59 1.16
CA GLU A 92 -8.76 7.87 0.22
C GLU A 92 -7.65 6.83 0.36
N ALA A 93 -7.31 6.51 1.60
CA ALA A 93 -6.24 5.54 1.84
C ALA A 93 -6.62 4.16 1.30
N SER A 94 -7.92 3.85 1.29
CA SER A 94 -8.34 2.55 0.81
C SER A 94 -8.14 2.38 -0.69
N MET A 95 -7.84 3.45 -1.40
CA MET A 95 -7.59 3.35 -2.82
C MET A 95 -6.12 3.11 -3.14
N VAL A 96 -5.25 3.13 -2.15
CA VAL A 96 -3.82 2.93 -2.36
C VAL A 96 -3.47 1.50 -1.99
N GLN A 97 -2.88 0.78 -2.95
CA GLN A 97 -2.47 -0.58 -2.67
C GLN A 97 -1.02 -0.59 -2.30
N VAL A 98 -0.68 -1.30 -1.26
CA VAL A 98 0.70 -1.34 -0.77
C VAL A 98 1.13 -2.76 -0.47
N GLN A 99 2.42 -2.97 -0.52
CA GLN A 99 3.00 -4.21 -0.14
C GLN A 99 3.72 -3.94 1.17
N PRO A 100 3.42 -4.65 2.24
CA PRO A 100 4.09 -4.39 3.51
C PRO A 100 5.58 -4.70 3.42
N LEU A 101 6.38 -3.85 4.01
CA LEU A 101 7.81 -4.05 4.01
C LEU A 101 8.31 -4.40 5.39
N ASP A 102 7.46 -4.23 6.40
CA ASP A 102 7.91 -4.40 7.72
C ASP A 102 8.45 -5.72 8.09
N ASP A 103 7.86 -6.75 7.64
CA ASP A 103 8.33 -8.07 8.00
C ASP A 103 9.75 -8.20 7.54
N ALA A 104 10.00 -7.81 6.33
CA ALA A 104 11.33 -7.93 5.80
C ALA A 104 12.26 -7.03 6.58
N THR A 105 11.78 -5.86 6.92
CA THR A 105 12.60 -4.91 7.64
C THR A 105 12.95 -5.46 9.00
N LEU A 106 12.00 -6.03 9.66
CA LEU A 106 12.24 -6.56 10.96
C LEU A 106 13.20 -7.75 10.89
N LEU A 107 13.04 -8.59 9.90
CA LEU A 107 13.90 -9.72 9.76
C LEU A 107 15.31 -9.24 9.52
N ALA A 108 15.45 -8.25 8.71
CA ALA A 108 16.76 -7.74 8.41
C ALA A 108 17.41 -7.23 9.68
N LYS A 109 16.64 -6.57 10.50
CA LYS A 109 17.19 -6.04 11.69
C LYS A 109 17.58 -7.14 12.63
N GLU A 110 16.80 -8.14 12.72
CA GLU A 110 17.11 -9.21 13.60
C GLU A 110 18.28 -9.98 13.14
N LEU A 111 18.51 -10.06 11.88
CA LEU A 111 19.60 -10.81 11.39
C LEU A 111 20.87 -9.99 11.46
N ALA A 112 20.75 -8.73 11.56
CA ALA A 112 21.92 -7.88 11.57
C ALA A 112 22.63 -7.89 12.95
#